data_3cc1f8f00483c992408b4ccbc7fd10ac
#
_entry.id   3cc1f8f00483c992408b4ccbc7fd10ac
#
_cell.length_a   1.000
_cell.length_b   1.000
_cell.length_c   1.000
_cell.angle_alpha   90.00
_cell.angle_beta   90.00
_cell.angle_gamma   90.00
#
_symmetry.space_group_name_H-M   'P 1'
#
loop_
_entity.id
_entity.type
_entity.pdbx_description
1 polymer ?
#
loop_
_entity_poly.entity_id
_entity_poly.type
_entity_poly.pdbx_seq_one_letter_code
_entity_poly.pdbx_strand_id
1 'polypeptide(L)'
;MIVLGDSIMWGLTGFGSNHPRANPTIPQAIGNQLGWEVDNEAISGTKYADNRDGQDFIPQVNKFNFKNYDVVLLGYGINDFDDQPYASTTQVQDAMTKGIAKIRSDNPSIHIYVELPTPSYVYGADDGAVNGGGISQRTMYDAIKQCAKDNHCPVYDWRDNPLITYANRNQTLGDGQIHPVQAVQTQMAQRLATWIAEEEKQQQQPITPSKPVTPANPSTPSIPDPVPAPTPTPKPVETISLNTNVGNGSFIDNVNGNFRKIWSALQKVSGDDATDFPVETFSSYSRNLRMYLAKSVSIITGYAQRSLGSTETADSDGRPVSVEGYVLTKSLLIKDLIESLNGWFKDCQTAINAMLKNL
;
A
#
# COMPACT_ATOMS: atom_id res chain seq x y z
N MET A 1 -2.09 -3.22 25.17
CA MET A 1 -1.69 -3.48 23.77
C MET A 1 -1.56 -4.97 23.54
N ILE A 2 -1.91 -5.47 22.36
CA ILE A 2 -1.57 -6.82 21.91
C ILE A 2 -0.58 -6.74 20.74
N VAL A 3 0.38 -7.67 20.68
CA VAL A 3 1.34 -7.77 19.55
C VAL A 3 1.17 -9.12 18.89
N LEU A 4 0.85 -9.11 17.61
CA LEU A 4 0.83 -10.28 16.74
C LEU A 4 2.03 -10.19 15.79
N GLY A 5 2.77 -11.26 15.62
CA GLY A 5 4.00 -11.22 14.86
C GLY A 5 4.67 -12.58 14.74
N ASP A 6 5.84 -12.55 14.14
CA ASP A 6 6.68 -13.73 13.89
C ASP A 6 7.80 -13.93 14.94
N SER A 7 8.86 -14.63 14.55
CA SER A 7 9.99 -14.96 15.43
C SER A 7 10.70 -13.73 16.00
N ILE A 8 10.73 -12.60 15.31
CA ILE A 8 11.39 -11.37 15.77
C ILE A 8 10.61 -10.79 16.94
N MET A 9 9.28 -10.64 16.82
CA MET A 9 8.42 -10.18 17.90
C MET A 9 8.32 -11.19 19.04
N TRP A 10 8.38 -12.50 18.73
CA TRP A 10 8.49 -13.55 19.74
C TRP A 10 9.77 -13.39 20.59
N GLY A 11 10.82 -12.81 20.02
CA GLY A 11 12.08 -12.55 20.71
C GLY A 11 13.19 -13.55 20.36
N LEU A 12 13.15 -14.17 19.18
CA LEU A 12 14.25 -15.02 18.72
C LEU A 12 15.49 -14.18 18.43
N THR A 13 16.65 -14.59 18.98
CA THR A 13 17.91 -13.84 18.82
C THR A 13 18.92 -14.54 17.89
N GLY A 14 18.54 -15.65 17.29
CA GLY A 14 19.36 -16.51 16.44
C GLY A 14 19.08 -17.98 16.71
N PHE A 15 19.79 -18.87 16.05
CA PHE A 15 19.63 -20.31 16.21
C PHE A 15 20.71 -20.92 17.12
N GLY A 16 20.33 -21.97 17.86
CA GLY A 16 21.21 -22.72 18.75
C GLY A 16 21.20 -22.25 20.21
N SER A 17 21.87 -23.01 21.07
CA SER A 17 21.87 -22.79 22.53
C SER A 17 22.50 -21.48 23.00
N ASN A 18 23.29 -20.84 22.13
CA ASN A 18 23.95 -19.54 22.40
C ASN A 18 23.04 -18.35 22.15
N HIS A 19 21.84 -18.57 21.66
CA HIS A 19 20.86 -17.52 21.30
C HIS A 19 19.57 -17.70 22.13
N PRO A 20 19.59 -17.33 23.42
CA PRO A 20 18.40 -17.40 24.25
C PRO A 20 17.32 -16.46 23.73
N ARG A 21 16.06 -16.75 24.03
CA ARG A 21 14.97 -15.82 23.80
C ARG A 21 15.27 -14.48 24.47
N ALA A 22 15.03 -13.39 23.77
CA ALA A 22 15.22 -12.03 24.29
C ALA A 22 14.45 -11.81 25.60
N ASN A 23 15.07 -11.10 26.55
CA ASN A 23 14.45 -10.71 27.79
C ASN A 23 14.94 -9.31 28.20
N PRO A 24 14.08 -8.26 28.16
CA PRO A 24 12.72 -8.32 27.62
C PRO A 24 12.70 -8.55 26.09
N THR A 25 11.59 -9.08 25.58
CA THR A 25 11.29 -9.11 24.15
C THR A 25 10.95 -7.71 23.64
N ILE A 26 10.93 -7.47 22.33
CA ILE A 26 10.54 -6.17 21.74
C ILE A 26 9.18 -5.70 22.29
N PRO A 27 8.08 -6.51 22.26
CA PRO A 27 6.80 -6.08 22.82
C PRO A 27 6.85 -5.73 24.31
N GLN A 28 7.54 -6.54 25.12
CA GLN A 28 7.68 -6.27 26.56
C GLN A 28 8.46 -4.97 26.82
N ALA A 29 9.52 -4.72 26.05
CA ALA A 29 10.32 -3.50 26.20
C ALA A 29 9.54 -2.26 25.75
N ILE A 30 8.68 -2.36 24.72
CA ILE A 30 7.74 -1.29 24.33
C ILE A 30 6.79 -0.99 25.50
N GLY A 31 6.16 -2.02 26.07
CA GLY A 31 5.25 -1.86 27.21
C GLY A 31 5.92 -1.20 28.43
N ASN A 32 7.13 -1.65 28.75
CA ASN A 32 7.91 -1.05 29.84
C ASN A 32 8.20 0.44 29.62
N GLN A 33 8.52 0.84 28.36
CA GLN A 33 8.82 2.24 28.03
C GLN A 33 7.57 3.12 28.02
N LEU A 34 6.44 2.60 27.56
CA LEU A 34 5.17 3.34 27.46
C LEU A 34 4.33 3.27 28.74
N GLY A 35 4.68 2.41 29.68
CA GLY A 35 3.87 2.13 30.87
C GLY A 35 2.59 1.38 30.55
N TRP A 36 2.59 0.53 29.50
CA TRP A 36 1.45 -0.23 29.05
C TRP A 36 1.56 -1.71 29.39
N GLU A 37 0.41 -2.32 29.67
CA GLU A 37 0.31 -3.79 29.68
C GLU A 37 0.36 -4.30 28.24
N VAL A 38 1.18 -5.32 27.99
CA VAL A 38 1.41 -5.86 26.64
C VAL A 38 1.32 -7.37 26.64
N ASP A 39 0.39 -7.88 25.84
CA ASP A 39 0.28 -9.29 25.49
C ASP A 39 1.12 -9.57 24.25
N ASN A 40 2.22 -10.32 24.42
CA ASN A 40 3.04 -10.76 23.30
C ASN A 40 2.55 -12.12 22.79
N GLU A 41 1.72 -12.10 21.76
CA GLU A 41 1.11 -13.27 21.13
C GLU A 41 1.81 -13.66 19.81
N ALA A 42 3.01 -13.15 19.59
CA ALA A 42 3.83 -13.50 18.43
C ALA A 42 4.23 -14.97 18.43
N ILE A 43 4.22 -15.61 17.29
CA ILE A 43 4.60 -17.01 17.08
C ILE A 43 5.71 -17.11 16.03
N SER A 44 6.80 -17.80 16.39
CA SER A 44 7.94 -18.00 15.48
C SER A 44 7.53 -18.75 14.21
N GLY A 45 7.98 -18.26 13.05
CA GLY A 45 7.74 -18.88 11.74
C GLY A 45 6.42 -18.52 11.08
N THR A 46 5.58 -17.67 11.70
CA THR A 46 4.27 -17.30 11.16
C THR A 46 4.36 -16.21 10.09
N LYS A 47 3.33 -16.15 9.25
CA LYS A 47 3.19 -15.31 8.05
C LYS A 47 1.93 -14.45 8.10
N TYR A 48 1.88 -13.41 7.27
CA TYR A 48 0.59 -12.80 6.92
C TYR A 48 -0.27 -13.75 6.09
N ALA A 49 0.32 -14.37 5.07
CA ALA A 49 -0.39 -15.30 4.21
C ALA A 49 -0.66 -16.62 4.93
N ASP A 50 -1.90 -17.12 4.80
CA ASP A 50 -2.33 -18.38 5.40
C ASP A 50 -1.84 -19.56 4.53
N ASN A 51 -0.62 -20.00 4.76
CA ASN A 51 0.03 -21.08 4.03
C ASN A 51 0.32 -22.33 4.88
N ARG A 52 0.04 -22.31 6.20
CA ARG A 52 0.36 -23.40 7.13
C ARG A 52 -0.65 -23.53 8.28
N ASP A 53 -0.66 -24.60 8.89
CA ASP A 53 -1.25 -25.26 10.09
C ASP A 53 -2.04 -24.40 11.12
N GLY A 54 -2.74 -23.36 10.70
CA GLY A 54 -3.63 -22.61 11.59
C GLY A 54 -2.92 -21.73 12.63
N GLN A 55 -1.66 -21.33 12.39
CA GLN A 55 -0.89 -20.43 13.27
C GLN A 55 -0.56 -19.08 12.63
N ASP A 56 -0.77 -18.92 11.34
CA ASP A 56 -0.52 -17.69 10.63
C ASP A 56 -1.51 -16.57 11.01
N PHE A 57 -1.37 -15.38 10.43
CA PHE A 57 -2.05 -14.16 10.87
C PHE A 57 -3.58 -14.30 11.02
N ILE A 58 -4.30 -14.84 10.01
CA ILE A 58 -5.76 -14.96 10.07
C ILE A 58 -6.23 -15.89 11.21
N PRO A 59 -5.71 -17.12 11.36
CA PRO A 59 -5.98 -17.94 12.52
C PRO A 59 -5.67 -17.26 13.86
N GLN A 60 -4.56 -16.50 13.93
CA GLN A 60 -4.21 -15.74 15.12
C GLN A 60 -5.27 -14.69 15.45
N VAL A 61 -5.60 -13.83 14.49
CA VAL A 61 -6.62 -12.79 14.66
C VAL A 61 -7.96 -13.36 15.12
N ASN A 62 -8.32 -14.55 14.67
CA ASN A 62 -9.57 -15.20 15.06
C ASN A 62 -9.58 -15.78 16.49
N LYS A 63 -8.41 -15.88 17.15
CA LYS A 63 -8.31 -16.36 18.55
C LYS A 63 -8.66 -15.28 19.57
N PHE A 64 -8.51 -13.99 19.21
CA PHE A 64 -8.63 -12.90 20.17
C PHE A 64 -9.91 -12.10 20.00
N ASN A 65 -10.40 -11.56 21.13
CA ASN A 65 -11.44 -10.55 21.16
C ASN A 65 -10.79 -9.17 21.34
N PHE A 66 -10.70 -8.42 20.26
CA PHE A 66 -9.99 -7.13 20.24
C PHE A 66 -10.71 -6.02 21.03
N LYS A 67 -11.90 -6.25 21.56
CA LYS A 67 -12.55 -5.33 22.52
C LYS A 67 -11.76 -5.13 23.79
N ASN A 68 -10.86 -6.06 24.11
CA ASN A 68 -10.04 -6.02 25.31
C ASN A 68 -8.74 -5.21 25.14
N TYR A 69 -8.50 -4.65 23.95
CA TYR A 69 -7.27 -3.96 23.61
C TYR A 69 -7.54 -2.60 23.00
N ASP A 70 -6.69 -1.63 23.30
CA ASP A 70 -6.72 -0.29 22.69
C ASP A 70 -5.80 -0.20 21.47
N VAL A 71 -4.74 -0.99 21.47
CA VAL A 71 -3.68 -0.96 20.46
C VAL A 71 -3.30 -2.36 20.00
N VAL A 72 -3.12 -2.52 18.70
CA VAL A 72 -2.52 -3.71 18.06
C VAL A 72 -1.26 -3.30 17.32
N LEU A 73 -0.16 -4.04 17.51
CA LEU A 73 1.04 -3.97 16.68
C LEU A 73 1.16 -5.25 15.86
N LEU A 74 1.28 -5.12 14.54
CA LEU A 74 1.47 -6.22 13.59
C LEU A 74 2.92 -6.23 13.09
N GLY A 75 3.65 -7.31 13.35
CA GLY A 75 5.06 -7.48 12.95
C GLY A 75 5.29 -8.82 12.23
N TYR A 76 4.86 -8.92 10.96
CA TYR A 76 5.02 -10.08 10.09
C TYR A 76 5.62 -9.69 8.75
N GLY A 77 5.93 -10.67 7.93
CA GLY A 77 6.26 -10.49 6.52
C GLY A 77 7.61 -11.04 6.13
N ILE A 78 8.52 -11.27 7.09
CA ILE A 78 9.82 -11.84 6.79
C ILE A 78 9.70 -13.30 6.34
N ASN A 79 8.84 -14.09 6.98
CA ASN A 79 8.59 -15.49 6.61
C ASN A 79 7.76 -15.60 5.31
N ASP A 80 6.93 -14.61 4.99
CA ASP A 80 6.25 -14.53 3.69
C ASP A 80 7.25 -14.44 2.55
N PHE A 81 8.38 -13.77 2.80
CA PHE A 81 9.47 -13.64 1.86
C PHE A 81 10.46 -14.83 1.92
N ASP A 82 10.86 -15.27 3.12
CA ASP A 82 11.98 -16.21 3.30
C ASP A 82 11.58 -17.68 3.21
N ASP A 83 10.40 -18.06 3.69
CA ASP A 83 10.02 -19.45 3.88
C ASP A 83 9.12 -20.02 2.78
N GLN A 84 9.40 -21.26 2.39
CA GLN A 84 8.51 -22.02 1.50
C GLN A 84 7.26 -22.55 2.28
N PRO A 85 6.10 -22.60 1.61
CA PRO A 85 5.82 -22.04 0.29
C PRO A 85 5.88 -20.51 0.34
N TYR A 86 6.54 -19.89 -0.65
CA TYR A 86 6.65 -18.43 -0.71
C TYR A 86 5.29 -17.80 -0.97
N ALA A 87 4.94 -16.78 -0.18
CA ALA A 87 3.71 -16.05 -0.38
C ALA A 87 3.82 -15.09 -1.58
N SER A 88 2.75 -14.93 -2.32
CA SER A 88 2.62 -13.81 -3.26
C SER A 88 2.26 -12.52 -2.50
N THR A 89 2.58 -11.37 -3.08
CA THR A 89 2.17 -10.07 -2.52
C THR A 89 0.65 -9.97 -2.37
N THR A 90 -0.11 -10.53 -3.31
CA THR A 90 -1.59 -10.54 -3.25
C THR A 90 -2.09 -11.36 -2.05
N GLN A 91 -1.52 -12.55 -1.81
CA GLN A 91 -1.91 -13.36 -0.64
C GLN A 91 -1.66 -12.62 0.68
N VAL A 92 -0.52 -11.93 0.79
CA VAL A 92 -0.18 -11.11 1.96
C VAL A 92 -1.17 -9.96 2.13
N GLN A 93 -1.44 -9.20 1.07
CA GLN A 93 -2.37 -8.07 1.10
C GLN A 93 -3.81 -8.49 1.42
N ASP A 94 -4.27 -9.60 0.85
CA ASP A 94 -5.60 -10.16 1.12
C ASP A 94 -5.74 -10.58 2.59
N ALA A 95 -4.73 -11.26 3.14
CA ALA A 95 -4.74 -11.67 4.55
C ALA A 95 -4.69 -10.45 5.48
N MET A 96 -3.82 -9.48 5.21
CA MET A 96 -3.75 -8.23 5.99
C MET A 96 -5.09 -7.50 5.99
N THR A 97 -5.69 -7.30 4.82
CA THR A 97 -6.97 -6.59 4.69
C THR A 97 -8.08 -7.30 5.49
N LYS A 98 -8.18 -8.64 5.37
CA LYS A 98 -9.17 -9.45 6.11
C LYS A 98 -8.94 -9.38 7.61
N GLY A 99 -7.69 -9.54 8.06
CA GLY A 99 -7.36 -9.52 9.49
C GLY A 99 -7.58 -8.14 10.11
N ILE A 100 -7.18 -7.06 9.44
CA ILE A 100 -7.42 -5.68 9.90
C ILE A 100 -8.93 -5.39 9.97
N ALA A 101 -9.70 -5.83 8.97
CA ALA A 101 -11.15 -5.68 8.99
C ALA A 101 -11.79 -6.42 10.19
N LYS A 102 -11.32 -7.63 10.51
CA LYS A 102 -11.78 -8.39 11.68
C LYS A 102 -11.43 -7.67 13.00
N ILE A 103 -10.21 -7.19 13.15
CA ILE A 103 -9.76 -6.44 14.33
C ILE A 103 -10.68 -5.22 14.55
N ARG A 104 -10.92 -4.42 13.50
CA ARG A 104 -11.81 -3.25 13.57
C ARG A 104 -13.28 -3.60 13.75
N SER A 105 -13.72 -4.74 13.24
CA SER A 105 -15.10 -5.23 13.50
C SER A 105 -15.33 -5.54 14.97
N ASP A 106 -14.32 -6.05 15.67
CA ASP A 106 -14.40 -6.29 17.12
C ASP A 106 -14.33 -4.97 17.91
N ASN A 107 -13.41 -4.08 17.52
CA ASN A 107 -13.20 -2.80 18.18
C ASN A 107 -12.94 -1.69 17.14
N PRO A 108 -13.98 -0.92 16.75
CA PRO A 108 -13.83 0.16 15.77
C PRO A 108 -12.89 1.30 16.18
N SER A 109 -12.60 1.46 17.47
CA SER A 109 -11.72 2.49 18.01
C SER A 109 -10.28 2.04 18.23
N ILE A 110 -9.95 0.80 17.90
CA ILE A 110 -8.62 0.25 18.12
C ILE A 110 -7.59 0.89 17.19
N HIS A 111 -6.44 1.26 17.73
CA HIS A 111 -5.31 1.73 16.94
C HIS A 111 -4.50 0.53 16.44
N ILE A 112 -4.27 0.46 15.15
CA ILE A 112 -3.52 -0.64 14.52
C ILE A 112 -2.26 -0.08 13.89
N TYR A 113 -1.11 -0.57 14.35
CA TYR A 113 0.21 -0.22 13.86
C TYR A 113 0.82 -1.38 13.11
N VAL A 114 1.53 -1.10 12.04
CA VAL A 114 2.26 -2.10 11.26
C VAL A 114 3.74 -1.79 11.30
N GLU A 115 4.54 -2.75 11.69
CA GLU A 115 5.99 -2.71 11.53
C GLU A 115 6.36 -3.52 10.29
N LEU A 116 7.11 -2.92 9.38
CA LEU A 116 7.76 -3.69 8.31
C LEU A 116 8.88 -4.55 8.90
N PRO A 117 9.12 -5.75 8.36
CA PRO A 117 10.24 -6.57 8.84
C PRO A 117 11.58 -5.88 8.68
N THR A 118 12.53 -6.21 9.54
CA THR A 118 13.95 -5.90 9.32
C THR A 118 14.46 -6.60 8.06
N PRO A 119 15.59 -6.17 7.46
CA PRO A 119 16.11 -6.83 6.27
C PRO A 119 16.48 -8.29 6.54
N SER A 120 16.13 -9.16 5.60
CA SER A 120 16.65 -10.53 5.49
C SER A 120 17.82 -10.59 4.54
N TYR A 121 18.85 -11.31 4.93
CA TYR A 121 20.06 -11.55 4.11
C TYR A 121 20.18 -13.00 3.66
N VAL A 122 19.08 -13.75 3.67
CA VAL A 122 19.01 -15.15 3.21
C VAL A 122 19.32 -15.26 1.71
N TYR A 123 18.79 -14.34 0.91
CA TYR A 123 18.91 -14.40 -0.55
C TYR A 123 19.91 -13.40 -1.14
N GLY A 124 20.44 -12.46 -0.35
CA GLY A 124 21.39 -11.48 -0.85
C GLY A 124 21.69 -10.32 0.08
N ALA A 125 22.51 -9.40 -0.41
CA ALA A 125 23.04 -8.28 0.36
C ALA A 125 22.13 -7.05 0.41
N ASP A 126 21.13 -6.98 -0.44
CA ASP A 126 20.22 -5.84 -0.56
C ASP A 126 18.76 -6.30 -0.71
N ASP A 127 17.83 -5.36 -0.60
CA ASP A 127 16.39 -5.62 -0.68
C ASP A 127 15.89 -5.92 -2.10
N GLY A 128 16.76 -5.83 -3.10
CA GLY A 128 16.52 -6.31 -4.46
C GLY A 128 16.72 -7.81 -4.62
N ALA A 129 17.32 -8.48 -3.61
CA ALA A 129 17.48 -9.93 -3.61
C ALA A 129 16.14 -10.64 -3.78
N VAL A 130 16.12 -11.66 -4.63
CA VAL A 130 14.91 -12.38 -5.05
C VAL A 130 14.91 -13.76 -4.40
N ASN A 131 13.78 -14.12 -3.77
CA ASN A 131 13.58 -15.45 -3.19
C ASN A 131 13.30 -16.51 -4.27
N GLY A 132 13.20 -17.77 -3.86
CA GLY A 132 12.90 -18.88 -4.78
C GLY A 132 11.53 -18.81 -5.46
N GLY A 133 10.62 -17.97 -4.98
CA GLY A 133 9.33 -17.67 -5.60
C GLY A 133 9.35 -16.55 -6.63
N GLY A 134 10.52 -15.95 -6.88
CA GLY A 134 10.69 -14.89 -7.89
C GLY A 134 10.28 -13.49 -7.40
N ILE A 135 10.16 -13.28 -6.09
CA ILE A 135 9.75 -12.00 -5.48
C ILE A 135 10.96 -11.41 -4.76
N SER A 136 11.24 -10.10 -4.96
CA SER A 136 12.26 -9.42 -4.19
C SER A 136 11.74 -9.00 -2.81
N GLN A 137 12.65 -8.87 -1.84
CA GLN A 137 12.34 -8.38 -0.52
C GLN A 137 11.66 -6.99 -0.58
N ARG A 138 12.21 -6.09 -1.40
CA ARG A 138 11.62 -4.77 -1.65
C ARG A 138 10.18 -4.87 -2.11
N THR A 139 9.90 -5.74 -3.10
CA THR A 139 8.54 -5.93 -3.62
C THR A 139 7.57 -6.41 -2.54
N MET A 140 8.00 -7.35 -1.69
CA MET A 140 7.16 -7.85 -0.59
C MET A 140 6.90 -6.75 0.44
N TYR A 141 7.93 -6.04 0.88
CA TYR A 141 7.80 -5.00 1.92
C TYR A 141 7.02 -3.78 1.43
N ASP A 142 7.16 -3.40 0.16
CA ASP A 142 6.36 -2.33 -0.44
C ASP A 142 4.88 -2.72 -0.54
N ALA A 143 4.59 -3.99 -0.81
CA ALA A 143 3.22 -4.50 -0.81
C ALA A 143 2.57 -4.47 0.58
N ILE A 144 3.31 -4.85 1.63
CA ILE A 144 2.87 -4.74 3.03
C ILE A 144 2.64 -3.27 3.39
N LYS A 145 3.61 -2.39 3.10
CA LYS A 145 3.52 -0.94 3.35
C LYS A 145 2.30 -0.32 2.69
N GLN A 146 2.07 -0.65 1.43
CA GLN A 146 0.92 -0.13 0.68
C GLN A 146 -0.41 -0.64 1.26
N CYS A 147 -0.51 -1.93 1.55
CA CYS A 147 -1.71 -2.50 2.14
C CYS A 147 -2.04 -1.90 3.51
N ALA A 148 -1.03 -1.66 4.35
CA ALA A 148 -1.22 -1.00 5.64
C ALA A 148 -1.76 0.43 5.46
N LYS A 149 -1.21 1.21 4.52
CA LYS A 149 -1.69 2.55 4.18
C LYS A 149 -3.12 2.54 3.65
N ASP A 150 -3.44 1.64 2.73
CA ASP A 150 -4.79 1.49 2.17
C ASP A 150 -5.82 1.14 3.25
N ASN A 151 -5.38 0.47 4.31
CA ASN A 151 -6.15 0.18 5.49
C ASN A 151 -5.99 1.22 6.62
N HIS A 152 -5.46 2.40 6.36
CA HIS A 152 -5.27 3.48 7.32
C HIS A 152 -4.55 3.03 8.61
N CYS A 153 -3.52 2.21 8.45
CA CYS A 153 -2.63 1.79 9.54
C CYS A 153 -1.30 2.51 9.40
N PRO A 154 -0.84 3.30 10.40
CA PRO A 154 0.52 3.82 10.42
C PRO A 154 1.56 2.72 10.29
N VAL A 155 2.65 3.01 9.57
CA VAL A 155 3.68 2.02 9.23
C VAL A 155 5.05 2.49 9.71
N TYR A 156 5.74 1.66 10.48
CA TYR A 156 7.15 1.83 10.77
C TYR A 156 8.00 1.09 9.73
N ASP A 157 8.84 1.82 9.01
CA ASP A 157 9.69 1.27 7.94
C ASP A 157 11.17 1.37 8.35
N TRP A 158 11.78 0.24 8.66
CA TRP A 158 13.19 0.17 9.08
C TRP A 158 14.16 0.66 8.00
N ARG A 159 13.74 0.70 6.74
CA ARG A 159 14.56 1.18 5.62
C ARG A 159 14.81 2.68 5.67
N ASP A 160 13.92 3.45 6.32
CA ASP A 160 14.06 4.91 6.45
C ASP A 160 15.21 5.28 7.42
N ASN A 161 15.49 4.44 8.42
CA ASN A 161 16.60 4.62 9.37
C ASN A 161 17.09 3.24 9.87
N PRO A 162 17.88 2.50 9.08
CA PRO A 162 18.21 1.13 9.35
C PRO A 162 19.16 0.95 10.55
N LEU A 163 18.80 0.08 11.49
CA LEU A 163 19.69 -0.44 12.53
C LEU A 163 20.57 -1.56 12.01
N ILE A 164 20.02 -2.35 11.09
CA ILE A 164 20.62 -3.56 10.54
C ILE A 164 20.92 -3.31 9.07
N THR A 165 22.16 -3.52 8.68
CA THR A 165 22.65 -3.42 7.31
C THR A 165 23.45 -4.65 6.96
N TYR A 166 23.66 -4.93 5.68
CA TYR A 166 24.55 -6.03 5.28
C TYR A 166 25.95 -5.92 5.86
N ALA A 167 26.48 -4.69 5.98
CA ALA A 167 27.81 -4.45 6.50
C ALA A 167 27.95 -4.80 7.99
N ASN A 168 26.91 -4.57 8.80
CA ASN A 168 26.94 -4.82 10.25
C ASN A 168 26.19 -6.10 10.68
N ARG A 169 25.66 -6.89 9.73
CA ARG A 169 24.78 -8.03 10.06
C ARG A 169 25.39 -9.06 11.01
N ASN A 170 26.69 -9.28 10.94
CA ASN A 170 27.38 -10.25 11.80
C ASN A 170 27.46 -9.79 13.29
N GLN A 171 27.23 -8.49 13.55
CA GLN A 171 27.17 -7.93 14.90
C GLN A 171 25.74 -7.71 15.37
N THR A 172 24.81 -7.53 14.42
CA THR A 172 23.42 -7.15 14.70
C THR A 172 22.46 -8.32 14.65
N LEU A 173 22.79 -9.36 13.91
CA LEU A 173 21.98 -10.58 13.76
C LEU A 173 22.73 -11.78 14.35
N GLY A 174 22.05 -12.53 15.24
CA GLY A 174 22.68 -13.69 15.89
C GLY A 174 22.93 -14.86 14.94
N ASP A 175 22.13 -15.00 13.89
CA ASP A 175 22.34 -15.98 12.81
C ASP A 175 23.02 -15.35 11.58
N GLY A 176 23.33 -14.05 11.65
CA GLY A 176 23.93 -13.30 10.54
C GLY A 176 23.00 -13.06 9.35
N GLN A 177 21.71 -13.42 9.45
CA GLN A 177 20.76 -13.39 8.33
C GLN A 177 19.43 -12.71 8.66
N ILE A 178 18.78 -13.01 9.80
CA ILE A 178 17.40 -12.61 10.09
C ILE A 178 17.23 -12.06 11.50
N HIS A 179 17.67 -12.80 12.55
CA HIS A 179 17.22 -12.59 13.92
C HIS A 179 18.13 -11.61 14.68
N PRO A 180 17.60 -10.44 15.09
CA PRO A 180 18.39 -9.44 15.80
C PRO A 180 18.85 -9.95 17.18
N VAL A 181 20.11 -9.68 17.53
CA VAL A 181 20.63 -9.95 18.89
C VAL A 181 19.90 -9.09 19.93
N GLN A 182 19.93 -9.47 21.20
CA GLN A 182 19.25 -8.79 22.31
C GLN A 182 19.48 -7.26 22.30
N ALA A 183 20.70 -6.83 22.12
CA ALA A 183 21.03 -5.39 22.12
C ALA A 183 20.33 -4.61 20.98
N VAL A 184 20.18 -5.24 19.83
CA VAL A 184 19.46 -4.66 18.69
C VAL A 184 17.96 -4.69 18.91
N GLN A 185 17.41 -5.79 19.45
CA GLN A 185 15.98 -5.85 19.82
C GLN A 185 15.62 -4.76 20.84
N THR A 186 16.50 -4.46 21.78
CA THR A 186 16.30 -3.35 22.73
C THR A 186 16.22 -2.00 22.02
N GLN A 187 17.11 -1.75 21.03
CA GLN A 187 17.07 -0.51 20.24
C GLN A 187 15.82 -0.44 19.33
N MET A 188 15.41 -1.59 18.76
CA MET A 188 14.16 -1.67 17.99
C MET A 188 12.96 -1.29 18.86
N ALA A 189 12.86 -1.87 20.05
CA ALA A 189 11.79 -1.54 20.99
C ALA A 189 11.75 -0.06 21.36
N GLN A 190 12.91 0.54 21.62
CA GLN A 190 13.00 1.98 21.95
C GLN A 190 12.48 2.86 20.80
N ARG A 191 12.85 2.54 19.56
CA ARG A 191 12.39 3.28 18.39
C ARG A 191 10.89 3.09 18.12
N LEU A 192 10.40 1.85 18.20
CA LEU A 192 8.98 1.56 18.04
C LEU A 192 8.13 2.23 19.12
N ALA A 193 8.55 2.17 20.38
CA ALA A 193 7.84 2.82 21.47
C ALA A 193 7.78 4.35 21.29
N THR A 194 8.89 4.98 20.87
CA THR A 194 8.91 6.42 20.58
C THR A 194 7.95 6.76 19.44
N TRP A 195 8.01 6.02 18.36
CA TRP A 195 7.13 6.22 17.20
C TRP A 195 5.65 6.01 17.57
N ILE A 196 5.30 4.92 18.25
CA ILE A 196 3.92 4.67 18.71
C ILE A 196 3.43 5.82 19.58
N ALA A 197 4.24 6.31 20.52
CA ALA A 197 3.87 7.44 21.35
C ALA A 197 3.63 8.74 20.56
N GLU A 198 4.34 8.95 19.46
CA GLU A 198 4.14 10.09 18.55
C GLU A 198 2.84 9.95 17.75
N GLU A 199 2.57 8.76 17.20
CA GLU A 199 1.32 8.45 16.48
C GLU A 199 0.09 8.63 17.41
N GLU A 200 0.15 8.12 18.64
CA GLU A 200 -0.92 8.28 19.64
C GLU A 200 -1.22 9.75 19.96
N LYS A 201 -0.18 10.59 20.06
CA LYS A 201 -0.37 12.03 20.27
C LYS A 201 -1.05 12.71 19.09
N GLN A 202 -0.74 12.30 17.86
CA GLN A 202 -1.36 12.84 16.65
C GLN A 202 -2.84 12.47 16.57
N GLN A 203 -3.20 11.24 16.96
CA GLN A 203 -4.57 10.77 16.97
C GLN A 203 -5.44 11.42 18.08
N GLN A 204 -4.82 11.86 19.17
CA GLN A 204 -5.50 12.54 20.26
C GLN A 204 -5.67 14.07 20.03
N GLN A 205 -5.03 14.65 19.02
CA GLN A 205 -5.25 16.06 18.71
C GLN A 205 -6.67 16.24 18.15
N PRO A 206 -7.51 17.16 18.74
CA PRO A 206 -8.80 17.47 18.15
C PRO A 206 -8.57 17.93 16.72
N ILE A 207 -9.28 17.34 15.77
CA ILE A 207 -9.37 17.91 14.43
C ILE A 207 -9.91 19.31 14.64
N THR A 208 -9.04 20.34 14.58
CA THR A 208 -9.47 21.73 14.62
C THR A 208 -10.32 21.90 13.37
N PRO A 209 -11.64 22.10 13.47
CA PRO A 209 -12.44 22.33 12.29
C PRO A 209 -11.83 23.52 11.58
N SER A 210 -11.49 23.40 10.31
CA SER A 210 -11.13 24.53 9.48
C SER A 210 -12.23 25.57 9.70
N LYS A 211 -11.80 26.75 10.25
CA LYS A 211 -12.70 27.86 10.58
C LYS A 211 -13.66 28.05 9.42
N PRO A 212 -14.98 28.00 9.65
CA PRO A 212 -15.92 28.29 8.58
C PRO A 212 -15.56 29.64 7.98
N VAL A 213 -15.30 29.68 6.70
CA VAL A 213 -15.17 30.94 5.98
C VAL A 213 -16.55 31.58 6.09
N THR A 214 -16.67 32.59 6.96
CA THR A 214 -17.88 33.39 7.08
C THR A 214 -18.12 34.02 5.72
N PRO A 215 -19.25 33.76 5.05
CA PRO A 215 -19.56 34.45 3.81
C PRO A 215 -19.63 35.95 4.13
N ALA A 216 -18.85 36.76 3.42
CA ALA A 216 -18.98 38.20 3.50
C ALA A 216 -20.43 38.57 3.17
N ASN A 217 -21.06 39.31 4.09
CA ASN A 217 -22.41 39.80 3.95
C ASN A 217 -22.51 40.63 2.67
N PRO A 218 -23.35 40.25 1.70
CA PRO A 218 -23.49 41.08 0.50
C PRO A 218 -24.26 42.36 0.87
N SER A 219 -23.58 43.51 0.74
CA SER A 219 -24.23 44.81 0.67
C SER A 219 -25.21 44.81 -0.50
N THR A 220 -26.48 45.10 -0.18
CA THR A 220 -27.61 45.20 -1.13
C THR A 220 -27.30 46.25 -2.20
N PRO A 221 -27.19 45.86 -3.47
CA PRO A 221 -27.24 46.82 -4.58
C PRO A 221 -28.70 47.00 -5.02
N SER A 222 -29.09 48.25 -5.22
CA SER A 222 -30.31 48.65 -5.89
C SER A 222 -30.44 48.00 -7.28
N ILE A 223 -31.61 47.48 -7.57
CA ILE A 223 -32.02 46.79 -8.79
C ILE A 223 -32.07 47.79 -9.96
N PRO A 224 -31.28 47.62 -11.02
CA PRO A 224 -31.58 48.12 -12.35
C PRO A 224 -32.42 47.08 -13.11
N ASP A 225 -33.29 47.55 -14.01
CA ASP A 225 -34.17 46.75 -14.86
C ASP A 225 -33.47 45.61 -15.63
N PRO A 226 -34.13 44.48 -15.90
CA PRO A 226 -33.56 43.28 -16.47
C PRO A 226 -33.11 43.50 -17.92
N VAL A 227 -31.80 43.49 -18.10
CA VAL A 227 -31.19 43.27 -19.42
C VAL A 227 -31.34 41.80 -19.78
N PRO A 228 -31.80 41.41 -20.98
CA PRO A 228 -31.90 40.00 -21.35
C PRO A 228 -30.58 39.29 -21.19
N ALA A 229 -30.60 38.16 -20.48
CA ALA A 229 -29.44 37.34 -20.21
C ALA A 229 -28.77 36.91 -21.50
N PRO A 230 -27.43 37.04 -21.63
CA PRO A 230 -26.72 36.44 -22.74
C PRO A 230 -26.89 34.93 -22.71
N THR A 231 -27.19 34.37 -23.86
CA THR A 231 -27.23 32.93 -24.09
C THR A 231 -25.93 32.30 -23.56
N PRO A 232 -25.95 31.28 -22.66
CA PRO A 232 -24.73 30.70 -22.13
C PRO A 232 -23.91 30.15 -23.28
N THR A 233 -22.69 30.65 -23.43
CA THR A 233 -21.70 30.09 -24.35
C THR A 233 -21.43 28.65 -23.89
N PRO A 234 -21.51 27.64 -24.76
CA PRO A 234 -21.22 26.26 -24.37
C PRO A 234 -19.81 26.19 -23.79
N LYS A 235 -19.72 25.68 -22.55
CA LYS A 235 -18.42 25.43 -21.89
C LYS A 235 -17.65 24.44 -22.77
N PRO A 236 -16.37 24.68 -23.10
CA PRO A 236 -15.60 23.73 -23.89
C PRO A 236 -15.60 22.36 -23.20
N VAL A 237 -16.01 21.33 -23.92
CA VAL A 237 -15.96 19.95 -23.42
C VAL A 237 -14.51 19.55 -23.31
N GLU A 238 -14.04 19.30 -22.10
CA GLU A 238 -12.69 18.79 -21.90
C GLU A 238 -12.60 17.35 -22.39
N THR A 239 -11.49 17.06 -23.06
CA THR A 239 -11.17 15.71 -23.55
C THR A 239 -9.71 15.42 -23.28
N ILE A 240 -9.37 14.14 -23.12
CA ILE A 240 -7.98 13.69 -23.12
C ILE A 240 -7.62 13.10 -24.47
N SER A 241 -6.34 13.20 -24.83
CA SER A 241 -5.77 12.54 -25.99
C SER A 241 -4.63 11.63 -25.54
N LEU A 242 -4.77 10.33 -25.76
CA LEU A 242 -3.77 9.32 -25.48
C LEU A 242 -3.03 8.92 -26.76
N ASN A 243 -1.77 8.48 -26.60
CA ASN A 243 -1.06 7.85 -27.71
C ASN A 243 -1.57 6.41 -27.87
N THR A 244 -2.41 6.19 -28.86
CA THR A 244 -2.97 4.87 -29.19
C THR A 244 -2.09 4.06 -30.15
N ASN A 245 -0.86 4.51 -30.40
CA ASN A 245 0.19 3.79 -31.12
C ASN A 245 1.51 3.89 -30.35
N VAL A 246 1.56 3.25 -29.19
CA VAL A 246 2.71 3.33 -28.27
C VAL A 246 3.98 2.68 -28.83
N GLY A 247 3.87 1.86 -29.87
CA GLY A 247 5.02 1.26 -30.55
C GLY A 247 5.77 2.24 -31.48
N ASN A 248 5.20 3.43 -31.75
CA ASN A 248 5.83 4.43 -32.59
C ASN A 248 6.65 5.42 -31.73
N GLY A 249 7.92 5.55 -32.00
CA GLY A 249 8.85 6.36 -31.20
C GLY A 249 9.28 5.69 -29.90
N SER A 250 9.43 6.45 -28.81
CA SER A 250 9.78 5.92 -27.50
C SER A 250 8.58 5.21 -26.84
N PHE A 251 8.54 3.90 -26.90
CA PHE A 251 7.50 3.08 -26.27
C PHE A 251 7.36 3.43 -24.78
N ILE A 252 8.48 3.56 -24.08
CA ILE A 252 8.54 3.85 -22.65
C ILE A 252 7.86 5.18 -22.33
N ASP A 253 8.22 6.24 -23.04
CA ASP A 253 7.66 7.58 -22.80
C ASP A 253 6.18 7.65 -23.16
N ASN A 254 5.79 7.00 -24.25
CA ASN A 254 4.39 6.95 -24.68
C ASN A 254 3.50 6.26 -23.65
N VAL A 255 3.92 5.12 -23.13
CA VAL A 255 3.16 4.36 -22.12
C VAL A 255 3.10 5.09 -20.78
N ASN A 256 4.24 5.58 -20.30
CA ASN A 256 4.29 6.36 -19.06
C ASN A 256 3.45 7.65 -19.16
N GLY A 257 3.51 8.34 -20.31
CA GLY A 257 2.71 9.51 -20.57
C GLY A 257 1.21 9.24 -20.57
N ASN A 258 0.79 8.11 -21.15
CA ASN A 258 -0.61 7.71 -21.16
C ASN A 258 -1.14 7.40 -19.76
N PHE A 259 -0.38 6.64 -18.93
CA PHE A 259 -0.80 6.35 -17.57
C PHE A 259 -1.02 7.61 -16.73
N ARG A 260 -0.11 8.59 -16.82
CA ARG A 260 -0.28 9.88 -16.10
C ARG A 260 -1.51 10.65 -16.57
N LYS A 261 -1.76 10.71 -17.88
CA LYS A 261 -2.94 11.38 -18.43
C LYS A 261 -4.24 10.74 -17.97
N ILE A 262 -4.31 9.40 -17.98
CA ILE A 262 -5.49 8.66 -17.52
C ILE A 262 -5.71 8.94 -16.02
N TRP A 263 -4.67 8.87 -15.20
CA TRP A 263 -4.75 9.12 -13.77
C TRP A 263 -5.29 10.52 -13.46
N SER A 264 -4.66 11.55 -14.04
CA SER A 264 -5.11 12.94 -13.85
C SER A 264 -6.56 13.17 -14.30
N ALA A 265 -6.97 12.55 -15.41
CA ALA A 265 -8.33 12.68 -15.90
C ALA A 265 -9.36 11.98 -15.00
N LEU A 266 -9.03 10.79 -14.46
CA LEU A 266 -9.92 10.09 -13.51
C LEU A 266 -10.07 10.86 -12.20
N GLN A 267 -8.99 11.44 -11.65
CA GLN A 267 -9.07 12.31 -10.48
C GLN A 267 -9.99 13.51 -10.72
N LYS A 268 -9.90 14.10 -11.90
CA LYS A 268 -10.78 15.20 -12.27
C LYS A 268 -12.25 14.79 -12.36
N VAL A 269 -12.53 13.61 -12.92
CA VAL A 269 -13.89 13.06 -13.01
C VAL A 269 -14.44 12.74 -11.62
N SER A 270 -13.61 12.23 -10.71
CA SER A 270 -14.02 11.91 -9.33
C SER A 270 -14.13 13.15 -8.42
N GLY A 271 -13.56 14.28 -8.83
CA GLY A 271 -13.46 15.48 -7.98
C GLY A 271 -12.39 15.41 -6.91
N ASP A 272 -11.46 14.45 -7.01
CA ASP A 272 -10.34 14.31 -6.08
C ASP A 272 -9.22 15.31 -6.37
N ASP A 273 -8.42 15.61 -5.34
CA ASP A 273 -7.22 16.43 -5.49
C ASP A 273 -6.22 15.80 -6.46
N ALA A 274 -5.57 16.63 -7.26
CA ALA A 274 -4.58 16.17 -8.22
C ALA A 274 -3.32 15.64 -7.51
N THR A 275 -2.99 14.39 -7.75
CA THR A 275 -1.78 13.74 -7.26
C THR A 275 -1.00 13.10 -8.41
N ASP A 276 0.28 12.85 -8.21
CA ASP A 276 1.08 12.12 -9.19
C ASP A 276 0.61 10.66 -9.31
N PHE A 277 0.81 10.09 -10.51
CA PHE A 277 0.52 8.68 -10.74
C PHE A 277 1.42 7.82 -9.82
N PRO A 278 0.83 6.95 -8.96
CA PRO A 278 1.54 6.33 -7.85
C PRO A 278 2.47 5.16 -8.25
N VAL A 279 2.72 4.97 -9.55
CA VAL A 279 3.67 3.97 -10.06
C VAL A 279 4.89 4.68 -10.61
N GLU A 280 6.07 4.28 -10.12
CA GLU A 280 7.33 4.76 -10.71
C GLU A 280 7.38 4.46 -12.21
N THR A 281 7.79 5.46 -12.97
CA THR A 281 7.93 5.33 -14.41
C THR A 281 9.13 4.42 -14.71
N PHE A 282 8.93 3.39 -15.53
CA PHE A 282 10.05 2.58 -15.97
C PHE A 282 10.90 3.34 -17.00
N SER A 283 12.21 3.20 -16.91
CA SER A 283 13.19 3.92 -17.74
C SER A 283 13.85 3.05 -18.82
N SER A 284 13.64 1.74 -18.78
CA SER A 284 14.26 0.79 -19.72
C SER A 284 13.43 -0.47 -19.92
N TYR A 285 13.64 -1.17 -21.03
CA TYR A 285 13.10 -2.51 -21.26
C TYR A 285 13.71 -3.50 -20.27
N SER A 286 13.06 -3.72 -19.14
CA SER A 286 13.49 -4.69 -18.14
C SER A 286 12.66 -5.97 -18.23
N ARG A 287 13.16 -7.05 -17.60
CA ARG A 287 12.38 -8.30 -17.44
C ARG A 287 11.04 -8.08 -16.73
N ASN A 288 10.92 -6.97 -16.01
CA ASN A 288 9.76 -6.60 -15.21
C ASN A 288 8.76 -5.71 -15.96
N LEU A 289 8.99 -5.36 -17.23
CA LEU A 289 8.10 -4.49 -18.00
C LEU A 289 6.63 -4.90 -17.91
N ARG A 290 6.32 -6.20 -18.09
CA ARG A 290 4.95 -6.72 -17.99
C ARG A 290 4.34 -6.51 -16.60
N MET A 291 5.14 -6.67 -15.56
CA MET A 291 4.70 -6.45 -14.19
C MET A 291 4.37 -4.98 -13.94
N TYR A 292 5.19 -4.05 -14.42
CA TYR A 292 4.91 -2.61 -14.33
C TYR A 292 3.63 -2.24 -15.07
N LEU A 293 3.44 -2.78 -16.27
CA LEU A 293 2.25 -2.53 -17.07
C LEU A 293 0.99 -3.09 -16.36
N ALA A 294 1.05 -4.34 -15.88
CA ALA A 294 -0.06 -4.96 -15.15
C ALA A 294 -0.40 -4.17 -13.87
N LYS A 295 0.60 -3.75 -13.11
CA LYS A 295 0.42 -2.92 -11.90
C LYS A 295 -0.23 -1.58 -12.24
N SER A 296 0.24 -0.89 -13.27
CA SER A 296 -0.30 0.40 -13.69
C SER A 296 -1.76 0.30 -14.13
N VAL A 297 -2.11 -0.73 -14.91
CA VAL A 297 -3.49 -1.01 -15.33
C VAL A 297 -4.37 -1.31 -14.11
N SER A 298 -3.91 -2.18 -13.21
CA SER A 298 -4.64 -2.54 -11.99
C SER A 298 -4.91 -1.34 -11.08
N ILE A 299 -3.95 -0.43 -10.92
CA ILE A 299 -4.12 0.79 -10.12
C ILE A 299 -5.18 1.71 -10.74
N ILE A 300 -5.13 1.93 -12.06
CA ILE A 300 -6.12 2.74 -12.77
C ILE A 300 -7.53 2.14 -12.64
N THR A 301 -7.67 0.85 -12.88
CA THR A 301 -8.95 0.14 -12.77
C THR A 301 -9.48 0.19 -11.34
N GLY A 302 -8.62 -0.10 -10.36
CA GLY A 302 -8.98 -0.05 -8.95
C GLY A 302 -9.37 1.36 -8.47
N TYR A 303 -8.72 2.40 -8.98
CA TYR A 303 -9.09 3.78 -8.70
C TYR A 303 -10.47 4.12 -9.29
N ALA A 304 -10.69 3.83 -10.58
CA ALA A 304 -11.97 4.07 -11.23
C ALA A 304 -13.12 3.37 -10.48
N GLN A 305 -12.94 2.12 -10.09
CA GLN A 305 -13.95 1.36 -9.34
C GLN A 305 -14.25 1.98 -7.96
N ARG A 306 -13.24 2.42 -7.21
CA ARG A 306 -13.43 2.99 -5.87
C ARG A 306 -13.99 4.40 -5.90
N SER A 307 -13.46 5.26 -6.75
CA SER A 307 -13.77 6.69 -6.75
C SER A 307 -15.01 7.02 -7.57
N LEU A 308 -15.27 6.26 -8.64
CA LEU A 308 -16.40 6.50 -9.55
C LEU A 308 -17.55 5.49 -9.35
N GLY A 309 -17.35 4.46 -8.53
CA GLY A 309 -18.32 3.38 -8.32
C GLY A 309 -18.48 2.44 -9.53
N SER A 310 -17.81 2.74 -10.65
CA SER A 310 -17.86 1.95 -11.88
C SER A 310 -16.61 2.15 -12.72
N THR A 311 -16.23 1.13 -13.46
CA THR A 311 -15.21 1.23 -14.52
C THR A 311 -15.84 1.45 -15.90
N GLU A 312 -17.17 1.41 -15.97
CA GLU A 312 -17.93 1.45 -17.21
C GLU A 312 -18.74 2.76 -17.34
N THR A 313 -18.88 3.21 -18.57
CA THR A 313 -19.75 4.31 -18.96
C THR A 313 -20.30 4.02 -20.38
N ALA A 314 -21.12 4.91 -20.93
CA ALA A 314 -21.59 4.82 -22.31
C ALA A 314 -20.92 5.87 -23.19
N ASP A 315 -20.57 5.51 -24.42
CA ASP A 315 -20.10 6.47 -25.44
C ASP A 315 -21.27 7.30 -26.00
N SER A 316 -20.99 8.18 -26.98
CA SER A 316 -22.00 9.02 -27.61
C SER A 316 -23.12 8.25 -28.33
N ASP A 317 -22.88 6.98 -28.65
CA ASP A 317 -23.82 6.09 -29.33
C ASP A 317 -24.54 5.17 -28.33
N GLY A 318 -24.34 5.35 -27.01
CA GLY A 318 -24.93 4.54 -25.95
C GLY A 318 -24.27 3.16 -25.79
N ARG A 319 -23.09 2.93 -26.37
CA ARG A 319 -22.35 1.65 -26.24
C ARG A 319 -21.54 1.67 -24.94
N PRO A 320 -21.48 0.57 -24.20
CA PRO A 320 -20.66 0.47 -23.02
C PRO A 320 -19.18 0.59 -23.37
N VAL A 321 -18.46 1.46 -22.67
CA VAL A 321 -17.01 1.63 -22.74
C VAL A 321 -16.44 1.58 -21.33
N SER A 322 -15.25 1.01 -21.17
CA SER A 322 -14.70 0.70 -19.85
C SER A 322 -13.22 1.03 -19.75
N VAL A 323 -12.78 1.39 -18.55
CA VAL A 323 -11.37 1.43 -18.14
C VAL A 323 -10.97 0.13 -17.42
N GLU A 324 -11.79 -0.90 -17.51
CA GLU A 324 -11.55 -2.17 -16.82
C GLU A 324 -10.21 -2.80 -17.22
N GLY A 325 -9.61 -3.48 -16.26
CA GLY A 325 -8.25 -3.99 -16.34
C GLY A 325 -8.02 -4.98 -17.46
N TYR A 326 -6.92 -4.80 -18.13
CA TYR A 326 -6.42 -5.64 -19.17
C TYR A 326 -5.57 -6.79 -18.59
N VAL A 327 -5.88 -8.03 -18.94
CA VAL A 327 -5.11 -9.19 -18.48
C VAL A 327 -3.90 -9.40 -19.39
N LEU A 328 -2.70 -9.04 -18.91
CA LEU A 328 -1.44 -9.32 -19.57
C LEU A 328 -1.06 -10.79 -19.33
N THR A 329 -1.30 -11.66 -20.29
CA THR A 329 -0.90 -13.06 -20.20
C THR A 329 0.61 -13.24 -20.39
N LYS A 330 1.21 -14.25 -19.71
CA LYS A 330 2.66 -14.50 -19.76
C LYS A 330 3.18 -14.88 -21.18
N SER A 331 2.29 -15.24 -22.08
CA SER A 331 2.62 -15.77 -23.40
C SER A 331 2.62 -14.75 -24.53
N LEU A 332 2.27 -13.49 -24.28
CA LEU A 332 2.25 -12.46 -25.31
C LEU A 332 3.66 -12.10 -25.81
N LEU A 333 3.85 -12.12 -27.11
CA LEU A 333 5.00 -11.53 -27.78
C LEU A 333 4.96 -10.01 -27.59
N ILE A 334 6.11 -9.32 -27.75
CA ILE A 334 6.17 -7.86 -27.62
C ILE A 334 5.20 -7.15 -28.57
N LYS A 335 5.04 -7.68 -29.79
CA LYS A 335 4.09 -7.16 -30.78
C LYS A 335 2.66 -7.23 -30.24
N ASP A 336 2.24 -8.37 -29.74
CA ASP A 336 0.89 -8.58 -29.20
C ASP A 336 0.66 -7.70 -27.96
N LEU A 337 1.70 -7.50 -27.15
CA LEU A 337 1.67 -6.59 -26.01
C LEU A 337 1.40 -5.15 -26.43
N ILE A 338 2.08 -4.67 -27.48
CA ILE A 338 1.89 -3.33 -28.02
C ILE A 338 0.47 -3.15 -28.58
N GLU A 339 -0.01 -4.14 -29.35
CA GLU A 339 -1.37 -4.10 -29.92
C GLU A 339 -2.43 -4.07 -28.82
N SER A 340 -2.23 -4.87 -27.78
CA SER A 340 -3.12 -4.95 -26.64
C SER A 340 -3.15 -3.67 -25.81
N LEU A 341 -2.00 -3.05 -25.56
CA LEU A 341 -1.91 -1.76 -24.87
C LEU A 341 -2.55 -0.64 -25.71
N ASN A 342 -2.33 -0.62 -27.01
CA ASN A 342 -2.97 0.34 -27.89
C ASN A 342 -4.50 0.24 -27.86
N GLY A 343 -5.04 -1.00 -27.87
CA GLY A 343 -6.47 -1.26 -27.71
C GLY A 343 -6.98 -0.69 -26.39
N TRP A 344 -6.35 -1.09 -25.26
CA TRP A 344 -6.76 -0.63 -23.95
C TRP A 344 -6.66 0.89 -23.77
N PHE A 345 -5.61 1.55 -24.27
CA PHE A 345 -5.52 3.01 -24.21
C PHE A 345 -6.62 3.70 -25.04
N LYS A 346 -7.02 3.11 -26.15
CA LYS A 346 -8.14 3.61 -26.95
C LYS A 346 -9.46 3.51 -26.18
N ASP A 347 -9.69 2.39 -25.51
CA ASP A 347 -10.88 2.16 -24.68
C ASP A 347 -10.91 3.11 -23.48
N CYS A 348 -9.80 3.29 -22.77
CA CYS A 348 -9.65 4.26 -21.69
C CYS A 348 -9.93 5.69 -22.17
N GLN A 349 -9.37 6.09 -23.33
CA GLN A 349 -9.62 7.42 -23.89
C GLN A 349 -11.11 7.64 -24.17
N THR A 350 -11.77 6.66 -24.75
CA THR A 350 -13.20 6.73 -25.07
C THR A 350 -14.03 6.83 -23.81
N ALA A 351 -13.78 5.97 -22.82
CA ALA A 351 -14.51 5.95 -21.55
C ALA A 351 -14.32 7.26 -20.77
N ILE A 352 -13.09 7.73 -20.61
CA ILE A 352 -12.79 8.96 -19.87
C ILE A 352 -13.39 10.19 -20.56
N ASN A 353 -13.32 10.27 -21.88
CA ASN A 353 -13.92 11.36 -22.62
C ASN A 353 -15.46 11.36 -22.52
N ALA A 354 -16.09 10.20 -22.42
CA ALA A 354 -17.53 10.10 -22.15
C ALA A 354 -17.85 10.57 -20.71
N MET A 355 -17.05 10.19 -19.71
CA MET A 355 -17.20 10.66 -18.33
C MET A 355 -17.01 12.18 -18.21
N LEU A 356 -15.99 12.76 -18.85
CA LEU A 356 -15.72 14.20 -18.84
C LEU A 356 -16.82 15.05 -19.50
N LYS A 357 -17.57 14.49 -20.43
CA LYS A 357 -18.72 15.19 -21.05
C LYS A 357 -19.90 15.35 -20.08
N ASN A 358 -19.96 14.51 -19.05
CA ASN A 358 -21.06 14.49 -18.08
C ASN A 358 -20.75 15.35 -16.84
N LEU A 359 -19.56 15.97 -16.76
CA LEU A 359 -19.20 16.98 -15.76
C LEU A 359 -19.64 18.38 -16.19
#